data_f3c77bf6f84ee17af5971e600e0b3309
#
_entry.id   f3c77bf6f84ee17af5971e600e0b3309
#
_cell.length_a   1.000
_cell.length_b   1.000
_cell.length_c   1.000
_cell.angle_alpha   90.00
_cell.angle_beta   90.00
_cell.angle_gamma   90.00
#
_symmetry.space_group_name_H-M   'P 1'
#
loop_
_entity.id
_entity.type
_entity.pdbx_description
1 polymer ?
#
loop_
_entity_poly.entity_id
_entity_poly.type
_entity_poly.pdbx_seq_one_letter_code
_entity_poly.pdbx_strand_id
1 'polypeptide(L)' 'MANPDQKTILLEQAYDEIKFICTKFQDESGATDMEVKTLLRELARVWEKDIDENYDLDWEV' A
#
# COMPACT_ATOMS: atom_id res chain seq x y z
N MET A 1 -7.85 -6.84 -20.67
CA MET A 1 -8.03 -5.70 -19.80
C MET A 1 -8.94 -6.04 -18.64
N ALA A 2 -8.53 -5.70 -17.45
CA ALA A 2 -9.31 -6.04 -16.27
C ALA A 2 -10.51 -5.10 -16.15
N ASN A 3 -11.64 -5.66 -15.75
CA ASN A 3 -12.81 -4.84 -15.52
C ASN A 3 -12.70 -4.24 -14.10
N PRO A 4 -13.56 -3.26 -13.79
CA PRO A 4 -13.48 -2.58 -12.50
C PRO A 4 -13.62 -3.53 -11.32
N ASP A 5 -14.45 -4.55 -11.45
CA ASP A 5 -14.66 -5.49 -10.35
C ASP A 5 -13.40 -6.26 -10.05
N GLN A 6 -12.70 -6.68 -11.08
CA GLN A 6 -11.48 -7.44 -10.89
C GLN A 6 -10.41 -6.56 -10.24
N LYS A 7 -10.33 -5.31 -10.65
CA LYS A 7 -9.37 -4.40 -10.07
C LYS A 7 -9.66 -4.19 -8.58
N THR A 8 -10.91 -4.07 -8.23
CA THR A 8 -11.31 -3.90 -6.84
C THR A 8 -10.93 -5.10 -6.01
N ILE A 9 -11.18 -6.30 -6.55
CA ILE A 9 -10.85 -7.53 -5.84
C ILE A 9 -9.35 -7.62 -5.60
N LEU A 10 -8.58 -7.32 -6.61
CA LEU A 10 -7.12 -7.38 -6.49
C LEU A 10 -6.61 -6.33 -5.50
N LEU A 11 -7.23 -5.17 -5.50
CA LEU A 11 -6.85 -4.13 -4.57
C LEU A 11 -7.11 -4.56 -3.12
N GLU A 12 -8.25 -5.19 -2.89
CA GLU A 12 -8.57 -5.67 -1.55
C GLU A 12 -7.63 -6.78 -1.11
N GLN A 13 -7.26 -7.64 -2.04
CA GLN A 13 -6.30 -8.69 -1.71
C GLN A 13 -4.96 -8.10 -1.35
N ALA A 14 -4.52 -7.10 -2.11
CA ALA A 14 -3.26 -6.45 -1.81
C ALA A 14 -3.31 -5.77 -0.44
N TYR A 15 -4.43 -5.13 -0.15
CA TYR A 15 -4.62 -4.47 1.13
C TYR A 15 -4.49 -5.47 2.28
N ASP A 16 -5.16 -6.61 2.12
CA ASP A 16 -5.12 -7.63 3.16
C ASP A 16 -3.72 -8.19 3.35
N GLU A 17 -3.01 -8.39 2.26
CA GLU A 17 -1.67 -8.92 2.35
C GLU A 17 -0.71 -7.94 3.01
N ILE A 18 -0.84 -6.67 2.67
CA ILE A 18 0.00 -5.65 3.28
C ILE A 18 -0.31 -5.56 4.78
N LYS A 19 -1.59 -5.63 5.11
CA LYS A 19 -2.00 -5.58 6.50
C LYS A 19 -1.44 -6.78 7.27
N PHE A 20 -1.47 -7.94 6.65
CA PHE A 20 -0.94 -9.14 7.27
C PHE A 20 0.56 -9.02 7.52
N ILE A 21 1.29 -8.51 6.53
CA ILE A 21 2.72 -8.35 6.66
C ILE A 21 3.05 -7.35 7.76
N CYS A 22 2.30 -6.28 7.84
CA CYS A 22 2.53 -5.29 8.89
C CYS A 22 2.27 -5.87 10.27
N THR A 23 1.23 -6.66 10.39
CA THR A 23 0.91 -7.30 11.67
C THR A 23 2.03 -8.27 12.07
N LYS A 24 2.51 -9.03 11.10
CA LYS A 24 3.58 -9.94 11.35
C LYS A 24 4.85 -9.21 11.78
N PHE A 25 5.12 -8.10 11.13
CA PHE A 25 6.26 -7.28 11.49
C PHE A 25 6.17 -6.81 12.93
N GLN A 26 4.98 -6.38 13.33
CA GLN A 26 4.79 -5.96 14.72
C GLN A 26 4.99 -7.10 15.69
N ASP A 27 4.47 -8.27 15.36
CA ASP A 27 4.60 -9.43 16.23
C ASP A 27 6.05 -9.83 16.44
N GLU A 28 6.80 -9.80 15.35
CA GLU A 28 8.17 -10.31 15.42
C GLU A 28 9.15 -9.29 15.96
N SER A 29 8.87 -8.02 15.76
CA SER A 29 9.82 -6.98 16.16
C SER A 29 9.38 -6.17 17.36
N GLY A 30 8.10 -6.29 17.74
CA GLY A 30 7.57 -5.45 18.81
C GLY A 30 7.36 -4.01 18.37
N ALA A 31 7.26 -3.79 17.08
CA ALA A 31 7.09 -2.44 16.58
C ALA A 31 5.77 -1.84 17.00
N THR A 32 5.76 -0.54 17.21
CA THR A 32 4.54 0.18 17.56
C THR A 32 3.75 0.53 16.32
N ASP A 33 2.52 0.96 16.54
CA ASP A 33 1.70 1.41 15.43
C ASP A 33 2.35 2.56 14.69
N MET A 34 3.02 3.43 15.42
CA MET A 34 3.72 4.56 14.81
C MET A 34 4.82 4.08 13.89
N GLU A 35 5.52 3.04 14.31
CA GLU A 35 6.58 2.50 13.48
C GLU A 35 6.05 1.84 12.23
N VAL A 36 4.90 1.19 12.32
CA VAL A 36 4.26 0.64 11.13
C VAL A 36 3.83 1.76 10.19
N LYS A 37 3.29 2.82 10.75
CA LYS A 37 2.90 3.96 9.94
C LYS A 37 4.10 4.54 9.21
N THR A 38 5.22 4.63 9.89
CA THR A 38 6.44 5.13 9.27
C THR A 38 6.90 4.21 8.15
N LEU A 39 6.84 2.90 8.38
CA LEU A 39 7.21 1.94 7.36
C LEU A 39 6.35 2.14 6.11
N LEU A 40 5.06 2.27 6.29
CA LEU A 40 4.16 2.44 5.15
C LEU A 40 4.41 3.75 4.43
N ARG A 41 4.74 4.78 5.17
CA ARG A 41 5.05 6.06 4.56
C ARG A 41 6.32 5.97 3.72
N GLU A 42 7.34 5.31 4.26
CA GLU A 42 8.58 5.16 3.51
C GLU A 42 8.36 4.33 2.26
N LEU A 43 7.53 3.31 2.37
CA LEU A 43 7.24 2.49 1.20
C LEU A 43 6.51 3.29 0.14
N ALA A 44 5.58 4.13 0.56
CA ALA A 44 4.83 4.95 -0.40
C ALA A 44 5.74 5.90 -1.15
N ARG A 45 6.83 6.31 -0.54
CA ARG A 45 7.75 7.24 -1.20
C ARG A 45 8.43 6.63 -2.41
N VAL A 46 8.47 5.31 -2.46
CA VAL A 46 9.05 4.66 -3.62
C VAL A 46 8.29 5.07 -4.87
N TRP A 47 6.98 5.12 -4.76
CA TRP A 47 6.16 5.51 -5.91
C TRP A 47 6.10 7.01 -6.08
N GLU A 48 6.25 7.76 -5.00
CA GLU A 48 6.25 9.22 -5.11
C GLU A 48 7.40 9.71 -5.96
N LYS A 49 8.53 9.03 -5.88
CA LYS A 49 9.68 9.45 -6.64
C LYS A 49 9.48 9.31 -8.14
N ASP A 50 8.68 8.35 -8.53
CA ASP A 50 8.48 8.05 -9.93
C ASP A 50 7.28 8.75 -10.50
N ILE A 51 6.52 9.44 -9.67
CA ILE A 51 5.29 10.07 -10.09
C ILE A 51 5.54 11.54 -10.32
N ASP A 52 5.24 11.99 -11.54
CA ASP A 52 5.31 13.39 -11.88
C ASP A 52 4.31 14.18 -11.10
N GLU A 53 4.61 15.46 -10.93
CA GLU A 53 3.63 16.35 -10.34
C GLU A 53 2.38 16.42 -11.17
N ASN A 54 2.54 16.21 -12.46
CA ASN A 54 1.41 16.26 -13.37
C ASN A 54 0.69 14.94 -13.47
N TYR A 55 1.13 13.99 -12.70
CA TYR A 55 0.56 12.67 -12.77
C TYR A 55 -0.90 12.70 -12.35
N ASP A 56 -1.72 12.15 -13.18
CA ASP A 56 -3.13 12.00 -12.87
C ASP A 56 -3.40 10.61 -12.37
N LEU A 57 -4.14 10.52 -11.31
CA LEU A 57 -4.45 9.24 -10.73
C LEU A 57 -5.59 8.61 -11.49
N ASP A 58 -5.29 8.17 -12.68
CA ASP A 58 -6.32 7.58 -13.52
C ASP A 58 -6.95 6.37 -12.87
N TRP A 59 -6.18 5.69 -12.08
CA TRP A 59 -6.67 4.45 -11.50
C TRP A 59 -7.77 4.69 -10.49
N GLU A 60 -7.96 5.89 -10.08
CA GLU A 60 -9.02 6.17 -9.14
C GLU A 60 -10.35 6.38 -9.83
N VAL A 61 -10.32 6.44 -11.11
CA VAL A 61 -11.54 6.66 -11.85
C VAL A 61 -12.33 5.40 -11.98
#